data_6b7b4a7d84ac7fbbcd30ee305757b4ad
#
_entry.id   6b7b4a7d84ac7fbbcd30ee305757b4ad
#
_cell.length_a   1.000
_cell.length_b   1.000
_cell.length_c   1.000
_cell.angle_alpha   90.00
_cell.angle_beta   90.00
_cell.angle_gamma   90.00
#
_symmetry.space_group_name_H-M   'P 1'
#
loop_
_entity.id
_entity.type
_entity.pdbx_description
1 polymer ?
#
loop_
_entity_poly.entity_id
_entity_poly.type
_entity_poly.pdbx_seq_one_letter_code
_entity_poly.pdbx_strand_id
1 'polypeptide(L)'
;EMATVNGLPLLSETERNPMLTTTYGTGELILHAIEQGYREFVIGIGGSATNDAGVGMLQALGARFLDKDGAVLGKGGEILHRIAAINFSSVHPALKDTRFTIACDVRNPFCGPEGAAYVFARQKGADDAMIEKLDAGMQSFARLIHSTTGREITHVPGAGAAGGLGGAFLAFLNAELKPGIDLLLQTLKFSEKIKGADLIITGEGRTDRQSLMGKVPSGILEEAKRQGIPVIVVAGSIEDTEILNQAGFQGLFSIIPSPMSLETAMKPEVAKKNICRTVAQIISLVNL
;
A
#
# COMPACT_ATOMS: atom_id res chain seq x y z
N GLU A 1 -7.62 -6.59 3.55
CA GLU A 1 -6.16 -6.57 3.55
C GLU A 1 -5.59 -7.82 2.87
N MET A 2 -4.82 -7.65 1.79
CA MET A 2 -4.18 -8.79 1.11
C MET A 2 -3.19 -9.54 2.02
N ALA A 3 -2.59 -8.84 2.97
CA ALA A 3 -1.62 -9.44 3.89
C ALA A 3 -2.23 -10.51 4.81
N THR A 4 -3.53 -10.57 4.98
CA THR A 4 -4.21 -11.62 5.78
C THR A 4 -4.15 -13.00 5.12
N VAL A 5 -3.95 -13.07 3.82
CA VAL A 5 -3.89 -14.33 3.04
C VAL A 5 -2.62 -14.50 2.21
N ASN A 6 -1.93 -13.40 1.89
CA ASN A 6 -0.70 -13.40 1.08
C ASN A 6 0.40 -12.51 1.70
N GLY A 7 0.34 -12.30 3.02
CA GLY A 7 1.25 -11.41 3.73
C GLY A 7 2.58 -12.05 4.12
N LEU A 8 3.62 -11.24 4.16
CA LEU A 8 4.96 -11.66 4.59
C LEU A 8 5.02 -12.21 6.02
N PRO A 9 4.22 -11.70 7.00
CA PRO A 9 4.19 -12.25 8.35
C PRO A 9 3.63 -13.68 8.46
N LEU A 10 2.98 -14.20 7.43
CA LEU A 10 2.46 -15.56 7.39
C LEU A 10 3.55 -16.61 7.11
N LEU A 11 4.74 -16.15 6.69
CA LEU A 11 5.86 -17.01 6.30
C LEU A 11 7.04 -16.79 7.26
N SER A 12 7.64 -17.88 7.71
CA SER A 12 8.96 -17.83 8.31
C SER A 12 10.01 -17.38 7.30
N GLU A 13 11.15 -16.90 7.75
CA GLU A 13 12.21 -16.43 6.83
C GLU A 13 12.66 -17.49 5.82
N THR A 14 12.67 -18.75 6.22
CA THR A 14 13.08 -19.88 5.38
C THR A 14 12.03 -20.29 4.34
N GLU A 15 10.77 -19.90 4.53
CA GLU A 15 9.67 -20.16 3.59
C GLU A 15 9.47 -19.05 2.57
N ARG A 16 10.14 -17.91 2.74
CA ARG A 16 10.02 -16.77 1.83
C ARG A 16 10.66 -17.08 0.49
N ASN A 17 9.86 -17.11 -0.56
CA ASN A 17 10.34 -17.29 -1.93
C ASN A 17 9.35 -16.67 -2.92
N PRO A 18 9.62 -15.47 -3.48
CA PRO A 18 8.69 -14.78 -4.37
C PRO A 18 8.53 -15.44 -5.74
N MET A 19 9.37 -16.43 -6.08
CA MET A 19 9.17 -17.26 -7.25
C MET A 19 7.97 -18.21 -7.08
N LEU A 20 7.67 -18.64 -5.84
CA LEU A 20 6.65 -19.63 -5.53
C LEU A 20 5.39 -19.03 -4.91
N THR A 21 5.53 -17.94 -4.14
CA THR A 21 4.39 -17.27 -3.51
C THR A 21 3.45 -16.68 -4.54
N THR A 22 2.15 -16.66 -4.22
CA THR A 22 1.10 -16.27 -5.18
C THR A 22 0.03 -15.41 -4.53
N THR A 23 -0.55 -14.50 -5.30
CA THR A 23 -1.71 -13.67 -4.90
C THR A 23 -3.04 -14.41 -5.00
N TYR A 24 -3.05 -15.73 -5.20
CA TYR A 24 -4.26 -16.52 -5.42
C TYR A 24 -5.28 -16.37 -4.29
N GLY A 25 -4.83 -16.41 -3.02
CA GLY A 25 -5.71 -16.21 -1.85
C GLY A 25 -6.40 -14.84 -1.84
N THR A 26 -5.74 -13.78 -2.33
CA THR A 26 -6.40 -12.47 -2.51
C THR A 26 -7.56 -12.57 -3.49
N GLY A 27 -7.39 -13.31 -4.59
CA GLY A 27 -8.46 -13.56 -5.55
C GLY A 27 -9.61 -14.38 -4.98
N GLU A 28 -9.31 -15.38 -4.15
CA GLU A 28 -10.35 -16.19 -3.45
C GLU A 28 -11.18 -15.33 -2.49
N LEU A 29 -10.55 -14.43 -1.72
CA LEU A 29 -11.30 -13.50 -0.87
C LEU A 29 -12.20 -12.56 -1.67
N ILE A 30 -11.71 -12.04 -2.79
CA ILE A 30 -12.49 -11.18 -3.67
C ILE A 30 -13.67 -11.96 -4.25
N LEU A 31 -13.44 -13.17 -4.77
CA LEU A 31 -14.46 -14.02 -5.34
C LEU A 31 -15.56 -14.36 -4.32
N HIS A 32 -15.14 -14.77 -3.12
CA HIS A 32 -16.08 -15.06 -2.03
C HIS A 32 -16.98 -13.86 -1.71
N ALA A 33 -16.40 -12.66 -1.61
CA ALA A 33 -17.18 -11.46 -1.34
C ALA A 33 -18.12 -11.09 -2.51
N ILE A 34 -17.69 -11.29 -3.76
CA ILE A 34 -18.53 -11.10 -4.95
C ILE A 34 -19.74 -12.04 -4.93
N GLU A 35 -19.53 -13.31 -4.54
CA GLU A 35 -20.59 -14.31 -4.40
C GLU A 35 -21.60 -13.98 -3.28
N GLN A 36 -21.14 -13.26 -2.23
CA GLN A 36 -22.01 -12.69 -1.19
C GLN A 36 -22.76 -11.42 -1.63
N GLY A 37 -22.56 -10.96 -2.86
CA GLY A 37 -23.26 -9.80 -3.43
C GLY A 37 -22.53 -8.47 -3.30
N TYR A 38 -21.33 -8.41 -2.71
CA TYR A 38 -20.55 -7.17 -2.61
C TYR A 38 -20.01 -6.76 -3.98
N ARG A 39 -20.00 -5.44 -4.23
CA ARG A 39 -19.54 -4.85 -5.52
C ARG A 39 -18.63 -3.66 -5.35
N GLU A 40 -18.40 -3.17 -4.14
CA GLU A 40 -17.49 -2.08 -3.84
C GLU A 40 -16.41 -2.59 -2.88
N PHE A 41 -15.17 -2.50 -3.31
CA PHE A 41 -14.02 -3.03 -2.58
C PHE A 41 -13.02 -1.92 -2.27
N VAL A 42 -12.57 -1.90 -1.03
CA VAL A 42 -11.37 -1.19 -0.61
C VAL A 42 -10.35 -2.24 -0.17
N ILE A 43 -9.21 -2.30 -0.86
CA ILE A 43 -8.20 -3.34 -0.64
C ILE A 43 -6.87 -2.69 -0.30
N GLY A 44 -6.35 -2.98 0.90
CA GLY A 44 -4.97 -2.68 1.26
C GLY A 44 -4.03 -3.74 0.67
N ILE A 45 -2.96 -3.30 0.00
CA ILE A 45 -1.99 -4.19 -0.65
C ILE A 45 -0.60 -4.15 -0.02
N GLY A 46 -0.46 -3.50 1.14
CA GLY A 46 0.78 -3.49 1.92
C GLY A 46 1.14 -4.85 2.53
N GLY A 47 2.42 -5.06 2.85
CA GLY A 47 2.91 -6.25 3.55
C GLY A 47 2.90 -7.55 2.75
N SER A 48 2.87 -7.52 1.42
CA SER A 48 2.80 -8.69 0.53
C SER A 48 4.05 -9.58 0.60
N ALA A 49 3.86 -10.91 0.51
CA ALA A 49 4.93 -11.90 0.33
C ALA A 49 5.18 -12.27 -1.15
N THR A 50 4.41 -11.71 -2.07
CA THR A 50 4.28 -12.17 -3.46
C THR A 50 4.97 -11.25 -4.47
N ASN A 51 5.40 -11.81 -5.59
CA ASN A 51 5.87 -11.07 -6.77
C ASN A 51 5.43 -11.79 -8.05
N ASP A 52 4.13 -12.06 -8.17
CA ASP A 52 3.52 -12.77 -9.28
C ASP A 52 2.71 -11.85 -10.21
N ALA A 53 2.95 -10.54 -10.15
CA ALA A 53 2.26 -9.53 -10.96
C ALA A 53 0.72 -9.61 -10.89
N GLY A 54 0.17 -10.16 -9.78
CA GLY A 54 -1.27 -10.35 -9.60
C GLY A 54 -1.88 -11.51 -10.40
N VAL A 55 -1.05 -12.32 -11.04
CA VAL A 55 -1.49 -13.46 -11.86
C VAL A 55 -2.31 -14.44 -11.04
N GLY A 56 -1.87 -14.78 -9.82
CA GLY A 56 -2.62 -15.68 -8.94
C GLY A 56 -4.01 -15.16 -8.60
N MET A 57 -4.13 -13.88 -8.28
CA MET A 57 -5.43 -13.24 -8.03
C MET A 57 -6.37 -13.40 -9.24
N LEU A 58 -5.88 -13.10 -10.43
CA LEU A 58 -6.66 -13.23 -11.66
C LEU A 58 -7.03 -14.68 -11.95
N GLN A 59 -6.15 -15.65 -11.65
CA GLN A 59 -6.46 -17.09 -11.78
C GLN A 59 -7.62 -17.49 -10.86
N ALA A 60 -7.62 -17.06 -9.61
CA ALA A 60 -8.73 -17.33 -8.67
C ALA A 60 -10.04 -16.71 -9.14
N LEU A 61 -9.97 -15.57 -9.84
CA LEU A 61 -11.14 -14.91 -10.45
C LEU A 61 -11.58 -15.54 -11.79
N GLY A 62 -10.89 -16.60 -12.26
CA GLY A 62 -11.25 -17.38 -13.45
C GLY A 62 -10.40 -17.14 -14.69
N ALA A 63 -9.40 -16.25 -14.65
CA ALA A 63 -8.49 -16.07 -15.76
C ALA A 63 -7.53 -17.27 -15.91
N ARG A 64 -7.11 -17.58 -17.16
CA ARG A 64 -6.11 -18.61 -17.46
C ARG A 64 -4.95 -17.97 -18.17
N PHE A 65 -3.75 -18.32 -17.73
CA PHE A 65 -2.49 -17.88 -18.35
C PHE A 65 -1.87 -19.06 -19.08
N LEU A 66 -1.55 -18.87 -20.34
CA LEU A 66 -1.10 -19.93 -21.23
C LEU A 66 0.34 -19.66 -21.68
N ASP A 67 1.12 -20.72 -21.84
CA ASP A 67 2.42 -20.64 -22.47
C ASP A 67 2.30 -20.65 -24.01
N LYS A 68 3.47 -20.60 -24.69
CA LYS A 68 3.57 -20.60 -26.16
C LYS A 68 2.94 -21.83 -26.83
N ASP A 69 2.83 -22.95 -26.12
CA ASP A 69 2.28 -24.20 -26.61
C ASP A 69 0.78 -24.36 -26.26
N GLY A 70 0.18 -23.34 -25.62
CA GLY A 70 -1.21 -23.31 -25.20
C GLY A 70 -1.49 -24.06 -23.90
N ALA A 71 -0.46 -24.53 -23.19
CA ALA A 71 -0.62 -25.19 -21.91
C ALA A 71 -0.91 -24.17 -20.79
N VAL A 72 -1.81 -24.53 -19.88
CA VAL A 72 -2.16 -23.69 -18.73
C VAL A 72 -1.00 -23.68 -17.74
N LEU A 73 -0.55 -22.47 -17.36
CA LEU A 73 0.52 -22.26 -16.40
C LEU A 73 0.02 -22.38 -14.96
N GLY A 74 0.91 -22.78 -14.05
CA GLY A 74 0.70 -22.86 -12.61
C GLY A 74 0.62 -21.48 -11.94
N LYS A 75 1.13 -21.39 -10.72
CA LYS A 75 1.10 -20.18 -9.85
C LYS A 75 2.51 -19.72 -9.51
N GLY A 76 2.63 -18.52 -8.95
CA GLY A 76 3.88 -17.95 -8.47
C GLY A 76 4.58 -17.04 -9.47
N GLY A 77 5.62 -16.32 -8.98
CA GLY A 77 6.37 -15.38 -9.82
C GLY A 77 7.20 -16.06 -10.90
N GLU A 78 7.57 -17.33 -10.71
CA GLU A 78 8.40 -18.08 -11.66
C GLU A 78 7.77 -18.27 -13.05
N ILE A 79 6.43 -18.20 -13.13
CA ILE A 79 5.75 -18.43 -14.41
C ILE A 79 5.71 -17.20 -15.31
N LEU A 80 6.00 -16.00 -14.79
CA LEU A 80 5.82 -14.74 -15.51
C LEU A 80 6.51 -14.70 -16.87
N HIS A 81 7.73 -15.23 -16.94
CA HIS A 81 8.51 -15.26 -18.20
C HIS A 81 7.97 -16.26 -19.26
N ARG A 82 7.04 -17.14 -18.86
CA ARG A 82 6.44 -18.15 -19.74
C ARG A 82 5.10 -17.75 -20.29
N ILE A 83 4.47 -16.71 -19.74
CA ILE A 83 3.13 -16.28 -20.15
C ILE A 83 3.17 -15.75 -21.58
N ALA A 84 2.47 -16.41 -22.48
CA ALA A 84 2.35 -16.01 -23.88
C ALA A 84 0.93 -15.53 -24.25
N ALA A 85 -0.09 -15.98 -23.54
CA ALA A 85 -1.47 -15.57 -23.76
C ALA A 85 -2.29 -15.54 -22.45
N ILE A 86 -3.33 -14.70 -22.44
CA ILE A 86 -4.27 -14.56 -21.33
C ILE A 86 -5.68 -14.87 -21.85
N ASN A 87 -6.39 -15.77 -21.15
CA ASN A 87 -7.76 -16.14 -21.48
C ASN A 87 -8.70 -15.71 -20.33
N PHE A 88 -9.61 -14.79 -20.62
CA PHE A 88 -10.62 -14.28 -19.69
C PHE A 88 -12.02 -14.87 -19.87
N SER A 89 -12.19 -15.89 -20.69
CA SER A 89 -13.52 -16.44 -21.01
C SER A 89 -14.28 -17.00 -19.80
N SER A 90 -13.57 -17.41 -18.76
CA SER A 90 -14.13 -18.01 -17.54
C SER A 90 -14.10 -17.07 -16.33
N VAL A 91 -13.76 -15.82 -16.53
CA VAL A 91 -13.73 -14.83 -15.45
C VAL A 91 -15.14 -14.54 -14.94
N HIS A 92 -15.29 -14.42 -13.62
CA HIS A 92 -16.59 -14.21 -12.99
C HIS A 92 -17.29 -12.95 -13.55
N PRO A 93 -18.51 -13.07 -14.09
CA PRO A 93 -19.16 -11.99 -14.85
C PRO A 93 -19.43 -10.73 -14.02
N ALA A 94 -19.67 -10.87 -12.73
CA ALA A 94 -19.94 -9.74 -11.83
C ALA A 94 -18.73 -8.80 -11.65
N LEU A 95 -17.52 -9.19 -12.07
CA LEU A 95 -16.35 -8.30 -12.05
C LEU A 95 -16.53 -7.05 -12.91
N LYS A 96 -17.37 -7.11 -13.94
CA LYS A 96 -17.67 -5.95 -14.81
C LYS A 96 -18.40 -4.83 -14.04
N ASP A 97 -19.20 -5.20 -13.04
CA ASP A 97 -20.00 -4.28 -12.24
C ASP A 97 -19.37 -4.02 -10.85
N THR A 98 -18.15 -4.54 -10.64
CA THR A 98 -17.42 -4.39 -9.37
C THR A 98 -16.43 -3.24 -9.44
N ARG A 99 -16.40 -2.41 -8.40
CA ARG A 99 -15.47 -1.30 -8.24
C ARG A 99 -14.39 -1.66 -7.24
N PHE A 100 -13.16 -1.36 -7.60
CA PHE A 100 -11.99 -1.60 -6.75
C PHE A 100 -11.26 -0.30 -6.47
N THR A 101 -11.09 0.02 -5.19
CA THR A 101 -10.20 1.08 -4.73
C THR A 101 -9.08 0.45 -3.93
N ILE A 102 -7.86 0.68 -4.37
CA ILE A 102 -6.67 0.04 -3.81
C ILE A 102 -5.89 1.05 -2.98
N ALA A 103 -5.75 0.77 -1.68
CA ALA A 103 -4.89 1.56 -0.79
C ALA A 103 -3.42 1.25 -1.09
N CYS A 104 -2.71 2.24 -1.64
CA CYS A 104 -1.33 2.10 -2.08
C CYS A 104 -0.53 3.36 -1.79
N ASP A 105 0.42 3.28 -0.85
CA ASP A 105 1.26 4.41 -0.44
C ASP A 105 2.62 4.45 -1.16
N VAL A 106 2.93 3.45 -2.00
CA VAL A 106 4.16 3.42 -2.79
C VAL A 106 3.90 3.85 -4.22
N ARG A 107 4.89 4.47 -4.85
CA ARG A 107 4.81 5.01 -6.21
C ARG A 107 5.67 4.25 -7.21
N ASN A 108 6.25 3.12 -6.80
CA ASN A 108 7.15 2.34 -7.64
C ASN A 108 6.46 1.88 -8.92
N PRO A 109 7.14 1.96 -10.08
CA PRO A 109 6.64 1.46 -11.35
C PRO A 109 6.53 -0.06 -11.33
N PHE A 110 5.88 -0.63 -12.33
CA PHE A 110 5.62 -2.07 -12.40
C PHE A 110 6.91 -2.89 -12.47
N CYS A 111 7.85 -2.51 -13.31
CA CYS A 111 9.12 -3.19 -13.51
C CYS A 111 10.26 -2.19 -13.77
N GLY A 112 11.49 -2.68 -13.94
CA GLY A 112 12.70 -1.90 -14.09
C GLY A 112 13.40 -1.62 -12.75
N PRO A 113 14.50 -0.83 -12.75
CA PRO A 113 15.36 -0.63 -11.58
C PRO A 113 14.63 -0.12 -10.32
N GLU A 114 13.58 0.68 -10.49
CA GLU A 114 12.74 1.18 -9.40
C GLU A 114 11.43 0.37 -9.26
N GLY A 115 11.29 -0.71 -10.00
CA GLY A 115 10.11 -1.55 -10.06
C GLY A 115 9.98 -2.54 -8.93
N ALA A 116 8.90 -3.33 -8.98
CA ALA A 116 8.50 -4.26 -7.92
C ALA A 116 9.60 -5.24 -7.53
N ALA A 117 10.26 -5.88 -8.50
CA ALA A 117 11.24 -6.93 -8.23
C ALA A 117 12.50 -6.36 -7.57
N TYR A 118 13.10 -5.32 -8.15
CA TYR A 118 14.33 -4.74 -7.63
C TYR A 118 14.17 -4.11 -6.25
N VAL A 119 13.04 -3.44 -6.00
CA VAL A 119 12.84 -2.71 -4.74
C VAL A 119 12.32 -3.61 -3.62
N PHE A 120 11.44 -4.58 -3.92
CA PHE A 120 10.70 -5.29 -2.88
C PHE A 120 10.95 -6.81 -2.83
N ALA A 121 11.52 -7.46 -3.87
CA ALA A 121 11.59 -8.92 -3.86
C ALA A 121 12.64 -9.46 -2.87
N ARG A 122 13.70 -8.71 -2.58
CA ARG A 122 14.75 -9.14 -1.64
C ARG A 122 14.20 -9.40 -0.24
N GLN A 123 13.36 -8.52 0.31
CA GLN A 123 12.72 -8.74 1.61
C GLN A 123 11.75 -9.93 1.63
N LYS A 124 11.34 -10.39 0.45
CA LYS A 124 10.46 -11.55 0.26
C LYS A 124 11.26 -12.85 0.00
N GLY A 125 12.59 -12.81 0.17
CA GLY A 125 13.46 -13.97 0.05
C GLY A 125 14.13 -14.16 -1.31
N ALA A 126 14.06 -13.18 -2.23
CA ALA A 126 14.75 -13.28 -3.52
C ALA A 126 16.24 -13.00 -3.39
N ASP A 127 17.06 -13.80 -4.08
CA ASP A 127 18.44 -13.49 -4.44
C ASP A 127 18.51 -12.64 -5.74
N ASP A 128 19.72 -12.25 -6.15
CA ASP A 128 19.92 -11.39 -7.31
C ASP A 128 19.44 -12.05 -8.62
N ALA A 129 19.67 -13.35 -8.79
CA ALA A 129 19.24 -14.08 -9.99
C ALA A 129 17.70 -14.18 -10.06
N MET A 130 17.05 -14.36 -8.92
CA MET A 130 15.58 -14.34 -8.83
C MET A 130 15.02 -12.95 -9.17
N ILE A 131 15.64 -11.87 -8.66
CA ILE A 131 15.23 -10.50 -8.94
C ILE A 131 15.28 -10.20 -10.44
N GLU A 132 16.39 -10.52 -11.10
CA GLU A 132 16.55 -10.35 -12.55
C GLU A 132 15.50 -11.15 -13.34
N LYS A 133 15.26 -12.40 -12.96
CA LYS A 133 14.27 -13.26 -13.60
C LYS A 133 12.84 -12.76 -13.41
N LEU A 134 12.50 -12.30 -12.21
CA LEU A 134 11.20 -11.71 -11.89
C LEU A 134 10.96 -10.43 -12.69
N ASP A 135 11.94 -9.54 -12.73
CA ASP A 135 11.81 -8.28 -13.46
C ASP A 135 11.68 -8.51 -14.97
N ALA A 136 12.50 -9.37 -15.55
CA ALA A 136 12.39 -9.74 -16.97
C ALA A 136 11.02 -10.35 -17.30
N GLY A 137 10.49 -11.21 -16.40
CA GLY A 137 9.14 -11.76 -16.49
C GLY A 137 8.07 -10.69 -16.43
N MET A 138 8.18 -9.73 -15.49
CA MET A 138 7.25 -8.60 -15.37
C MET A 138 7.30 -7.70 -16.60
N GLN A 139 8.47 -7.41 -17.17
CA GLN A 139 8.59 -6.64 -18.41
C GLN A 139 7.89 -7.33 -19.57
N SER A 140 8.09 -8.66 -19.71
CA SER A 140 7.40 -9.45 -20.74
C SER A 140 5.89 -9.42 -20.54
N PHE A 141 5.43 -9.58 -19.30
CA PHE A 141 4.02 -9.55 -18.96
C PHE A 141 3.38 -8.17 -19.18
N ALA A 142 4.10 -7.07 -18.87
CA ALA A 142 3.63 -5.71 -19.18
C ALA A 142 3.39 -5.50 -20.69
N ARG A 143 4.30 -5.98 -21.56
CA ARG A 143 4.09 -5.94 -23.01
C ARG A 143 2.87 -6.75 -23.44
N LEU A 144 2.66 -7.92 -22.86
CA LEU A 144 1.48 -8.74 -23.13
C LEU A 144 0.19 -8.06 -22.66
N ILE A 145 0.20 -7.42 -21.47
CA ILE A 145 -0.92 -6.61 -20.99
C ILE A 145 -1.26 -5.52 -21.99
N HIS A 146 -0.25 -4.75 -22.41
CA HIS A 146 -0.47 -3.68 -23.39
C HIS A 146 -1.07 -4.20 -24.69
N SER A 147 -0.53 -5.28 -25.28
CA SER A 147 -1.05 -5.85 -26.51
C SER A 147 -2.46 -6.43 -26.38
N THR A 148 -2.84 -6.92 -25.19
CA THR A 148 -4.15 -7.54 -24.94
C THR A 148 -5.23 -6.54 -24.55
N THR A 149 -4.89 -5.52 -23.77
CA THR A 149 -5.86 -4.60 -23.15
C THR A 149 -5.76 -3.17 -23.66
N GLY A 150 -4.68 -2.81 -24.37
CA GLY A 150 -4.33 -1.44 -24.74
C GLY A 150 -3.82 -0.59 -23.58
N ARG A 151 -3.72 -1.13 -22.36
CA ARG A 151 -3.32 -0.39 -21.16
C ARG A 151 -1.80 -0.46 -20.96
N GLU A 152 -1.19 0.71 -20.77
CA GLU A 152 0.21 0.82 -20.39
C GLU A 152 0.32 0.92 -18.87
N ILE A 153 1.08 0.01 -18.25
CA ILE A 153 1.26 -0.05 -16.79
C ILE A 153 2.71 0.02 -16.34
N THR A 154 3.65 -0.06 -17.28
CA THR A 154 5.10 -0.17 -16.98
C THR A 154 5.57 0.92 -16.03
N HIS A 155 5.18 2.17 -16.32
CA HIS A 155 5.63 3.36 -15.59
C HIS A 155 4.54 3.99 -14.70
N VAL A 156 3.38 3.33 -14.57
CA VAL A 156 2.29 3.88 -13.75
C VAL A 156 2.70 3.84 -12.27
N PRO A 157 2.65 4.98 -11.56
CA PRO A 157 2.96 5.04 -10.14
C PRO A 157 2.08 4.10 -9.33
N GLY A 158 2.71 3.24 -8.51
CA GLY A 158 2.01 2.25 -7.70
C GLY A 158 1.70 0.93 -8.40
N ALA A 159 1.92 0.82 -9.71
CA ALA A 159 1.72 -0.45 -10.43
C ALA A 159 2.62 -1.57 -9.91
N GLY A 160 3.82 -1.25 -9.40
CA GLY A 160 4.75 -2.20 -8.78
C GLY A 160 4.38 -2.62 -7.37
N ALA A 161 3.42 -1.96 -6.75
CA ALA A 161 3.01 -2.31 -5.38
C ALA A 161 2.61 -3.77 -5.26
N ALA A 162 2.97 -4.38 -4.13
CA ALA A 162 2.67 -5.78 -3.82
C ALA A 162 3.15 -6.77 -4.91
N GLY A 163 4.37 -6.52 -5.47
CA GLY A 163 4.92 -7.41 -6.49
C GLY A 163 4.18 -7.38 -7.82
N GLY A 164 3.63 -6.21 -8.19
CA GLY A 164 2.89 -5.99 -9.42
C GLY A 164 1.37 -6.20 -9.31
N LEU A 165 0.87 -6.53 -8.11
CA LEU A 165 -0.57 -6.66 -7.88
C LEU A 165 -1.32 -5.35 -8.19
N GLY A 166 -0.73 -4.18 -7.84
CA GLY A 166 -1.27 -2.86 -8.22
C GLY A 166 -1.49 -2.73 -9.72
N GLY A 167 -0.52 -3.16 -10.53
CA GLY A 167 -0.62 -3.18 -11.99
C GLY A 167 -1.73 -4.09 -12.51
N ALA A 168 -1.92 -5.27 -11.90
CA ALA A 168 -3.01 -6.17 -12.28
C ALA A 168 -4.39 -5.55 -12.02
N PHE A 169 -4.58 -4.90 -10.87
CA PHE A 169 -5.82 -4.19 -10.56
C PHE A 169 -6.10 -3.09 -11.59
N LEU A 170 -5.09 -2.30 -11.94
CA LEU A 170 -5.21 -1.25 -12.95
C LEU A 170 -5.53 -1.82 -14.33
N ALA A 171 -4.82 -2.88 -14.75
CA ALA A 171 -4.93 -3.42 -16.10
C ALA A 171 -6.24 -4.17 -16.36
N PHE A 172 -6.71 -4.95 -15.39
CA PHE A 172 -7.78 -5.92 -15.63
C PHE A 172 -9.07 -5.67 -14.89
N LEU A 173 -9.01 -4.96 -13.75
CA LEU A 173 -10.17 -4.78 -12.88
C LEU A 173 -10.66 -3.32 -12.81
N ASN A 174 -10.12 -2.46 -13.67
CA ASN A 174 -10.48 -1.03 -13.74
C ASN A 174 -10.45 -0.35 -12.37
N ALA A 175 -9.44 -0.70 -11.57
CA ALA A 175 -9.29 -0.21 -10.21
C ALA A 175 -8.67 1.20 -10.19
N GLU A 176 -8.88 1.90 -9.09
CA GLU A 176 -8.25 3.17 -8.75
C GLU A 176 -7.26 2.95 -7.61
N LEU A 177 -6.01 3.42 -7.78
CA LEU A 177 -5.03 3.44 -6.69
C LEU A 177 -5.17 4.78 -5.95
N LYS A 178 -5.29 4.72 -4.62
CA LYS A 178 -5.36 5.89 -3.74
C LYS A 178 -4.41 5.75 -2.56
N PRO A 179 -3.82 6.85 -2.08
CA PRO A 179 -3.14 6.84 -0.79
C PRO A 179 -4.07 6.31 0.31
N GLY A 180 -3.52 5.46 1.20
CA GLY A 180 -4.30 4.86 2.28
C GLY A 180 -4.93 5.90 3.19
N ILE A 181 -4.22 7.00 3.44
CA ILE A 181 -4.73 8.11 4.25
C ILE A 181 -5.96 8.77 3.63
N ASP A 182 -5.97 9.00 2.31
CA ASP A 182 -7.10 9.64 1.63
C ASP A 182 -8.36 8.78 1.75
N LEU A 183 -8.22 7.47 1.57
CA LEU A 183 -9.31 6.52 1.75
C LEU A 183 -9.84 6.51 3.18
N LEU A 184 -8.94 6.55 4.17
CA LEU A 184 -9.29 6.59 5.57
C LEU A 184 -10.06 7.87 5.90
N LEU A 185 -9.55 9.04 5.49
CA LEU A 185 -10.19 10.33 5.74
C LEU A 185 -11.58 10.44 5.07
N GLN A 186 -11.71 9.93 3.84
CA GLN A 186 -12.99 9.87 3.14
C GLN A 186 -13.98 8.95 3.86
N THR A 187 -13.57 7.73 4.20
CA THR A 187 -14.41 6.74 4.90
C THR A 187 -14.90 7.27 6.25
N LEU A 188 -14.02 7.95 6.99
CA LEU A 188 -14.35 8.56 8.27
C LEU A 188 -15.15 9.86 8.15
N LYS A 189 -15.36 10.37 6.94
CA LYS A 189 -15.92 11.72 6.71
C LYS A 189 -15.19 12.78 7.53
N PHE A 190 -13.85 12.70 7.49
CA PHE A 190 -12.99 13.49 8.37
C PHE A 190 -13.22 14.99 8.19
N SER A 191 -13.38 15.45 6.95
CA SER A 191 -13.69 16.86 6.65
C SER A 191 -14.93 17.38 7.40
N GLU A 192 -15.97 16.54 7.53
CA GLU A 192 -17.18 16.92 8.28
C GLU A 192 -16.92 16.95 9.78
N LYS A 193 -16.12 16.02 10.27
CA LYS A 193 -15.81 15.89 11.70
C LYS A 193 -14.97 17.03 12.27
N ILE A 194 -14.09 17.61 11.45
CA ILE A 194 -13.22 18.71 11.89
C ILE A 194 -13.85 20.10 11.76
N LYS A 195 -15.06 20.19 11.21
CA LYS A 195 -15.76 21.51 11.11
C LYS A 195 -15.91 22.18 12.46
N GLY A 196 -15.40 23.40 12.56
CA GLY A 196 -15.45 24.19 13.79
C GLY A 196 -14.45 23.77 14.86
N ALA A 197 -13.48 22.94 14.54
CA ALA A 197 -12.37 22.66 15.43
C ALA A 197 -11.39 23.85 15.44
N ASP A 198 -10.94 24.24 16.63
CA ASP A 198 -9.96 25.32 16.81
C ASP A 198 -8.53 24.85 16.58
N LEU A 199 -8.27 23.55 16.76
CA LEU A 199 -6.95 22.93 16.64
C LEU A 199 -7.09 21.44 16.34
N ILE A 200 -6.21 20.94 15.48
CA ILE A 200 -6.03 19.50 15.28
C ILE A 200 -4.68 19.07 15.86
N ILE A 201 -4.69 18.01 16.66
CA ILE A 201 -3.49 17.37 17.17
C ILE A 201 -3.37 16.01 16.45
N THR A 202 -2.29 15.83 15.70
CA THR A 202 -1.96 14.55 15.06
C THR A 202 -0.62 14.04 15.58
N GLY A 203 -0.28 12.80 15.28
CA GLY A 203 1.01 12.25 15.71
C GLY A 203 1.39 10.95 15.04
N GLU A 204 2.67 10.64 15.17
CA GLU A 204 3.27 9.38 14.74
C GLU A 204 4.50 9.06 15.59
N GLY A 205 5.11 7.88 15.37
CA GLY A 205 6.30 7.48 16.13
C GLY A 205 7.53 8.36 15.84
N ARG A 206 7.77 8.66 14.57
CA ARG A 206 8.84 9.55 14.09
C ARG A 206 8.30 10.44 12.98
N THR A 207 8.52 11.73 13.11
CA THR A 207 8.13 12.75 12.13
C THR A 207 9.38 13.36 11.49
N ASP A 208 9.47 13.28 10.17
CA ASP A 208 10.53 13.83 9.33
C ASP A 208 9.93 14.24 7.96
N ARG A 209 10.76 14.66 7.00
CA ARG A 209 10.30 15.03 5.64
C ARG A 209 9.49 13.94 4.94
N GLN A 210 9.69 12.66 5.29
CA GLN A 210 8.90 11.57 4.71
C GLN A 210 7.45 11.59 5.18
N SER A 211 7.17 12.20 6.34
CA SER A 211 5.81 12.39 6.84
C SER A 211 4.95 13.27 5.92
N LEU A 212 5.58 14.04 5.03
CA LEU A 212 4.90 14.83 3.99
C LEU A 212 4.57 14.04 2.72
N MET A 213 5.03 12.78 2.63
CA MET A 213 4.87 11.94 1.43
C MET A 213 3.63 11.02 1.53
N GLY A 214 2.44 11.57 1.82
CA GLY A 214 1.20 10.80 1.83
C GLY A 214 0.95 9.96 3.09
N LYS A 215 1.66 10.26 4.20
CA LYS A 215 1.39 9.64 5.50
C LYS A 215 0.26 10.35 6.24
N VAL A 216 -0.18 9.78 7.37
CA VAL A 216 -1.30 10.29 8.17
C VAL A 216 -1.18 11.78 8.50
N PRO A 217 -0.05 12.31 9.01
CA PRO A 217 0.05 13.72 9.33
C PRO A 217 -0.14 14.64 8.12
N SER A 218 0.38 14.27 6.94
CA SER A 218 0.24 15.11 5.73
C SER A 218 -1.20 15.13 5.21
N GLY A 219 -1.89 14.01 5.18
CA GLY A 219 -3.29 13.98 4.77
C GLY A 219 -4.20 14.79 5.69
N ILE A 220 -3.97 14.69 7.01
CA ILE A 220 -4.66 15.51 8.00
C ILE A 220 -4.38 17.00 7.79
N LEU A 221 -3.10 17.36 7.55
CA LEU A 221 -2.70 18.74 7.31
C LEU A 221 -3.38 19.33 6.06
N GLU A 222 -3.42 18.58 4.97
CA GLU A 222 -4.07 19.03 3.73
C GLU A 222 -5.56 19.29 3.94
N GLU A 223 -6.25 18.40 4.64
CA GLU A 223 -7.67 18.55 4.92
C GLU A 223 -7.95 19.72 5.88
N ALA A 224 -7.12 19.87 6.91
CA ALA A 224 -7.22 20.98 7.87
C ALA A 224 -6.98 22.35 7.20
N LYS A 225 -6.00 22.44 6.30
CA LYS A 225 -5.71 23.66 5.53
C LYS A 225 -6.90 24.15 4.72
N ARG A 226 -7.70 23.24 4.13
CA ARG A 226 -8.91 23.60 3.37
C ARG A 226 -9.95 24.33 4.23
N GLN A 227 -9.89 24.11 5.54
CA GLN A 227 -10.81 24.72 6.51
C GLN A 227 -10.15 25.77 7.40
N GLY A 228 -8.88 26.09 7.18
CA GLY A 228 -8.14 27.08 7.96
C GLY A 228 -7.84 26.67 9.39
N ILE A 229 -7.85 25.35 9.68
CA ILE A 229 -7.66 24.82 11.04
C ILE A 229 -6.15 24.57 11.26
N PRO A 230 -5.56 25.11 12.34
CA PRO A 230 -4.16 24.85 12.66
C PRO A 230 -3.94 23.38 13.05
N VAL A 231 -2.77 22.83 12.65
CA VAL A 231 -2.38 21.45 12.95
C VAL A 231 -1.06 21.45 13.69
N ILE A 232 -0.99 20.72 14.77
CA ILE A 232 0.25 20.41 15.50
C ILE A 232 0.53 18.91 15.45
N VAL A 233 1.80 18.55 15.56
CA VAL A 233 2.25 17.16 15.59
C VAL A 233 2.87 16.85 16.95
N VAL A 234 2.51 15.71 17.52
CA VAL A 234 3.18 15.12 18.68
C VAL A 234 3.83 13.81 18.25
N ALA A 235 5.13 13.64 18.49
CA ALA A 235 5.87 12.47 18.01
C ALA A 235 6.93 12.00 19.00
N GLY A 236 7.37 10.74 18.87
CA GLY A 236 8.49 10.20 19.65
C GLY A 236 9.80 10.87 19.29
N SER A 237 10.07 11.06 18.00
CA SER A 237 11.20 11.86 17.51
C SER A 237 10.75 12.78 16.38
N ILE A 238 11.43 13.93 16.25
CA ILE A 238 11.12 14.94 15.24
C ILE A 238 12.43 15.37 14.60
N GLU A 239 12.46 15.34 13.29
CA GLU A 239 13.56 15.83 12.45
C GLU A 239 12.99 16.80 11.40
N ASP A 240 13.84 17.47 10.65
CA ASP A 240 13.44 18.36 9.54
C ASP A 240 12.37 19.42 9.94
N THR A 241 12.43 19.97 11.14
CA THR A 241 11.40 20.86 11.70
C THR A 241 11.08 22.07 10.82
N GLU A 242 12.10 22.67 10.19
CA GLU A 242 11.91 23.82 9.28
C GLU A 242 11.05 23.44 8.07
N ILE A 243 11.32 22.28 7.46
CA ILE A 243 10.57 21.77 6.30
C ILE A 243 9.13 21.48 6.68
N LEU A 244 8.92 20.87 7.84
CA LEU A 244 7.57 20.56 8.34
C LEU A 244 6.77 21.81 8.68
N ASN A 245 7.39 22.83 9.29
CA ASN A 245 6.74 24.12 9.55
C ASN A 245 6.43 24.87 8.25
N GLN A 246 7.33 24.87 7.27
CA GLN A 246 7.07 25.44 5.92
C GLN A 246 5.93 24.71 5.21
N ALA A 247 5.80 23.40 5.44
CA ALA A 247 4.67 22.64 4.93
C ALA A 247 3.34 23.01 5.61
N GLY A 248 3.35 23.72 6.76
CA GLY A 248 2.18 24.33 7.38
C GLY A 248 1.79 23.76 8.74
N PHE A 249 2.58 22.87 9.33
CA PHE A 249 2.38 22.50 10.72
C PHE A 249 2.70 23.70 11.64
N GLN A 250 1.79 24.04 12.55
CA GLN A 250 1.91 25.18 13.48
C GLN A 250 2.84 24.88 14.65
N GLY A 251 3.00 23.62 15.00
CA GLY A 251 3.87 23.21 16.10
C GLY A 251 4.23 21.75 16.02
N LEU A 252 5.45 21.44 16.46
CA LEU A 252 6.02 20.11 16.43
C LEU A 252 6.60 19.80 17.83
N PHE A 253 6.03 18.81 18.52
CA PHE A 253 6.34 18.54 19.91
C PHE A 253 6.79 17.08 20.12
N SER A 254 8.02 16.90 20.59
CA SER A 254 8.45 15.58 21.05
C SER A 254 7.76 15.22 22.38
N ILE A 255 7.28 13.98 22.47
CA ILE A 255 6.74 13.43 23.69
C ILE A 255 7.82 12.95 24.68
N ILE A 256 9.09 12.93 24.26
CA ILE A 256 10.21 12.44 25.07
C ILE A 256 10.66 13.54 26.03
N PRO A 257 10.47 13.38 27.36
CA PRO A 257 10.73 14.45 28.34
C PRO A 257 12.21 14.64 28.68
N SER A 258 12.98 13.56 28.54
CA SER A 258 14.41 13.50 28.88
C SER A 258 15.03 12.32 28.15
N PRO A 259 16.36 12.26 28.02
CA PRO A 259 17.03 11.11 27.38
C PRO A 259 16.56 9.78 27.99
N MET A 260 16.13 8.86 27.13
CA MET A 260 15.73 7.50 27.50
C MET A 260 15.97 6.55 26.34
N SER A 261 16.09 5.25 26.62
CA SER A 261 16.23 4.26 25.56
C SER A 261 14.95 4.14 24.73
N LEU A 262 15.09 3.80 23.43
CA LEU A 262 13.96 3.55 22.55
C LEU A 262 13.02 2.48 23.10
N GLU A 263 13.59 1.40 23.66
CA GLU A 263 12.83 0.33 24.30
C GLU A 263 11.92 0.86 25.44
N THR A 264 12.45 1.76 26.27
CA THR A 264 11.67 2.39 27.35
C THR A 264 10.60 3.32 26.79
N ALA A 265 10.95 4.14 25.79
CA ALA A 265 10.03 5.08 25.17
C ALA A 265 8.84 4.38 24.49
N MET A 266 9.05 3.20 23.94
CA MET A 266 8.03 2.39 23.24
C MET A 266 7.12 1.59 24.18
N LYS A 267 7.38 1.54 25.50
CA LYS A 267 6.46 0.89 26.43
C LYS A 267 5.12 1.64 26.45
N PRO A 268 3.99 0.94 26.28
CA PRO A 268 2.67 1.58 26.13
C PRO A 268 2.33 2.55 27.27
N GLU A 269 2.62 2.18 28.52
CA GLU A 269 2.37 3.01 29.71
C GLU A 269 3.24 4.28 29.73
N VAL A 270 4.49 4.20 29.27
CA VAL A 270 5.41 5.34 29.17
C VAL A 270 4.97 6.27 28.04
N ALA A 271 4.71 5.74 26.86
CA ALA A 271 4.25 6.51 25.71
C ALA A 271 2.94 7.24 26.04
N LYS A 272 1.94 6.55 26.61
CA LYS A 272 0.66 7.14 27.01
C LYS A 272 0.84 8.28 28.00
N LYS A 273 1.64 8.09 29.06
CA LYS A 273 1.93 9.12 30.05
C LYS A 273 2.58 10.35 29.41
N ASN A 274 3.54 10.13 28.53
CA ASN A 274 4.27 11.19 27.84
C ASN A 274 3.36 11.98 26.88
N ILE A 275 2.52 11.31 26.09
CA ILE A 275 1.52 11.96 25.23
C ILE A 275 0.59 12.83 26.06
N CYS A 276 -0.02 12.28 27.11
CA CYS A 276 -0.94 13.02 27.97
C CYS A 276 -0.28 14.29 28.54
N ARG A 277 0.96 14.17 29.04
CA ARG A 277 1.68 15.31 29.58
C ARG A 277 1.95 16.37 28.52
N THR A 278 2.46 15.99 27.35
CA THR A 278 2.79 16.93 26.29
C THR A 278 1.53 17.64 25.78
N VAL A 279 0.47 16.89 25.53
CA VAL A 279 -0.81 17.46 25.07
C VAL A 279 -1.40 18.41 26.12
N ALA A 280 -1.36 18.06 27.41
CA ALA A 280 -1.83 18.95 28.47
C ALA A 280 -1.10 20.31 28.50
N GLN A 281 0.22 20.31 28.28
CA GLN A 281 0.98 21.56 28.19
C GLN A 281 0.60 22.40 26.96
N ILE A 282 0.39 21.73 25.81
CA ILE A 282 -0.05 22.41 24.59
C ILE A 282 -1.41 23.07 24.80
N ILE A 283 -2.38 22.34 25.34
CA ILE A 283 -3.73 22.85 25.56
C ILE A 283 -3.73 24.00 26.58
N SER A 284 -2.86 23.95 27.61
CA SER A 284 -2.70 25.07 28.54
C SER A 284 -2.21 26.35 27.88
N LEU A 285 -1.41 26.25 26.80
CA LEU A 285 -0.93 27.42 26.04
C LEU A 285 -2.00 27.97 25.08
N VAL A 286 -2.81 27.08 24.49
CA VAL A 286 -3.87 27.48 23.53
C VAL A 286 -5.04 28.16 24.21
N ASN A 287 -5.31 27.85 25.50
CA ASN A 287 -6.42 28.40 26.29
C ASN A 287 -6.04 29.70 27.02
N LEU A 288 -4.88 30.27 26.75
CA LEU A 288 -4.47 31.58 27.24
C LEU A 288 -4.89 32.69 26.28
#